data_fc54553f2caa49b716e46e71e77da6ab
#
_entry.id   fc54553f2caa49b716e46e71e77da6ab
#
_cell.length_a   1.000
_cell.length_b   1.000
_cell.length_c   1.000
_cell.angle_alpha   90.00
_cell.angle_beta   90.00
_cell.angle_gamma   90.00
#
_symmetry.space_group_name_H-M   'P 1'
#
loop_
_entity.id
_entity.type
_entity.pdbx_description
1 polymer ?
#
loop_
_entity_poly.entity_id
_entity_poly.type
_entity_poly.pdbx_seq_one_letter_code
_entity_poly.pdbx_strand_id
1 'polypeptide(L)'
;MAKTILIVDDSASVRQVVTIALKGAGYDVIAGVDGKDALAKLTGQRVHLIISDVNMPVMDGITFVTEVKKLPAYKFTPVIMLTTESQEDNKKAAQAAGAKAWVTKPFQPPQMLAAVSKLIAP
;
A
#
# COMPACT_ATOMS: atom_id res chain seq x y z
N MET A 1 -20.34 -1.29 -6.30
CA MET A 1 -19.33 -2.30 -5.97
C MET A 1 -18.17 -1.66 -5.22
N ALA A 2 -17.72 -2.30 -4.16
CA ALA A 2 -16.63 -1.77 -3.36
C ALA A 2 -15.31 -1.83 -4.13
N LYS A 3 -14.47 -0.82 -3.94
CA LYS A 3 -13.12 -0.83 -4.50
C LYS A 3 -12.20 -1.64 -3.59
N THR A 4 -11.24 -2.31 -4.18
CA THR A 4 -10.32 -3.21 -3.49
C THR A 4 -8.98 -2.53 -3.25
N ILE A 5 -8.49 -2.61 -2.01
CA ILE A 5 -7.20 -2.07 -1.60
C ILE A 5 -6.31 -3.24 -1.14
N LEU A 6 -5.07 -3.27 -1.63
CA LEU A 6 -4.05 -4.21 -1.16
C LEU A 6 -3.21 -3.52 -0.09
N ILE A 7 -3.18 -4.09 1.11
CA ILE A 7 -2.29 -3.64 2.19
C ILE A 7 -1.12 -4.62 2.31
N VAL A 8 0.10 -4.11 2.27
CA VAL A 8 1.32 -4.90 2.37
C VAL A 8 2.17 -4.38 3.53
N ASP A 9 2.31 -5.19 4.56
CA ASP A 9 3.09 -4.85 5.75
C ASP A 9 3.45 -6.15 6.47
N ASP A 10 4.67 -6.25 6.97
CA ASP A 10 5.10 -7.44 7.71
C ASP A 10 4.56 -7.47 9.15
N SER A 11 4.03 -6.36 9.65
CA SER A 11 3.40 -6.28 10.96
C SER A 11 1.93 -6.70 10.90
N ALA A 12 1.59 -7.77 11.59
CA ALA A 12 0.20 -8.23 11.69
C ALA A 12 -0.70 -7.17 12.34
N SER A 13 -0.18 -6.44 13.33
CA SER A 13 -0.93 -5.38 14.00
C SER A 13 -1.28 -4.25 13.04
N VAL A 14 -0.33 -3.81 12.21
CA VAL A 14 -0.57 -2.75 11.23
C VAL A 14 -1.59 -3.22 10.20
N ARG A 15 -1.43 -4.44 9.66
CA ARG A 15 -2.39 -5.00 8.70
C ARG A 15 -3.80 -5.02 9.27
N GLN A 16 -3.94 -5.43 10.54
CA GLN A 16 -5.24 -5.52 11.19
C GLN A 16 -5.89 -4.15 11.35
N VAL A 17 -5.14 -3.17 11.86
CA VAL A 17 -5.64 -1.80 12.08
C VAL A 17 -6.09 -1.18 10.76
N VAL A 18 -5.25 -1.27 9.74
CA VAL A 18 -5.56 -0.70 8.42
C VAL A 18 -6.75 -1.41 7.79
N THR A 19 -6.80 -2.73 7.87
CA THR A 19 -7.90 -3.51 7.30
C THR A 19 -9.24 -3.12 7.93
N ILE A 20 -9.29 -3.03 9.25
CA ILE A 20 -10.51 -2.64 9.97
C ILE A 20 -10.96 -1.24 9.53
N ALA A 21 -10.03 -0.30 9.48
CA ALA A 21 -10.35 1.08 9.09
C ALA A 21 -10.88 1.15 7.65
N LEU A 22 -10.24 0.45 6.72
CA LEU A 22 -10.63 0.48 5.31
C LEU A 22 -11.99 -0.21 5.09
N LYS A 23 -12.20 -1.36 5.71
CA LYS A 23 -13.51 -2.05 5.62
C LYS A 23 -14.62 -1.20 6.21
N GLY A 24 -14.35 -0.54 7.33
CA GLY A 24 -15.31 0.38 7.93
C GLY A 24 -15.67 1.56 7.05
N ALA A 25 -14.78 1.94 6.14
CA ALA A 25 -15.00 3.02 5.18
C ALA A 25 -15.61 2.54 3.85
N GLY A 26 -15.89 1.24 3.71
CA GLY A 26 -16.57 0.71 2.53
C GLY A 26 -15.67 0.08 1.47
N TYR A 27 -14.40 -0.15 1.77
CA TYR A 27 -13.47 -0.80 0.84
C TYR A 27 -13.35 -2.30 1.12
N ASP A 28 -13.07 -3.06 0.08
CA ASP A 28 -12.60 -4.43 0.22
C ASP A 28 -11.08 -4.43 0.40
N VAL A 29 -10.54 -5.39 1.14
CA VAL A 29 -9.12 -5.41 1.49
C VAL A 29 -8.52 -6.79 1.22
N ILE A 30 -7.35 -6.77 0.57
CA ILE A 30 -6.48 -7.94 0.43
C ILE A 30 -5.20 -7.61 1.20
N ALA A 31 -4.69 -8.55 1.98
CA ALA A 31 -3.49 -8.32 2.79
C ALA A 31 -2.34 -9.22 2.34
N GLY A 32 -1.15 -8.63 2.23
CA GLY A 32 0.11 -9.34 1.97
C GLY A 32 1.08 -9.13 3.13
N VAL A 33 1.85 -10.17 3.46
CA VAL A 33 2.80 -10.12 4.58
C VAL A 33 4.15 -9.55 4.18
N ASP A 34 4.47 -9.56 2.89
CA ASP A 34 5.67 -8.95 2.32
C ASP A 34 5.44 -8.70 0.82
N GLY A 35 6.45 -8.14 0.15
CA GLY A 35 6.32 -7.80 -1.27
C GLY A 35 6.13 -9.02 -2.16
N LYS A 36 6.80 -10.13 -1.86
CA LYS A 36 6.68 -11.35 -2.65
C LYS A 36 5.29 -11.95 -2.54
N ASP A 37 4.76 -12.05 -1.32
CA ASP A 37 3.40 -12.52 -1.06
C ASP A 37 2.36 -11.64 -1.76
N ALA A 38 2.55 -10.33 -1.68
CA ALA A 38 1.64 -9.36 -2.31
C ALA A 38 1.64 -9.50 -3.83
N LEU A 39 2.80 -9.66 -4.47
CA LEU A 39 2.87 -9.88 -5.92
C LEU A 39 2.12 -11.14 -6.33
N ALA A 40 2.23 -12.21 -5.55
CA ALA A 40 1.50 -13.44 -5.82
C ALA A 40 -0.02 -13.22 -5.73
N LYS A 41 -0.45 -12.39 -4.79
CA LYS A 41 -1.88 -12.09 -4.60
C LYS A 41 -2.46 -11.14 -5.64
N LEU A 42 -1.63 -10.39 -6.35
CA LEU A 42 -2.11 -9.51 -7.41
C LEU A 42 -2.59 -10.27 -8.65
N THR A 43 -2.16 -11.50 -8.83
CA THR A 43 -2.45 -12.27 -10.04
C THR A 43 -3.95 -12.38 -10.30
N GLY A 44 -4.42 -11.76 -11.39
CA GLY A 44 -5.81 -11.84 -11.83
C GLY A 44 -6.81 -11.06 -11.00
N GLN A 45 -6.40 -10.39 -9.94
CA GLN A 45 -7.30 -9.63 -9.09
C GLN A 45 -7.29 -8.15 -9.48
N ARG A 46 -8.46 -7.53 -9.43
CA ARG A 46 -8.57 -6.09 -9.64
C ARG A 46 -8.25 -5.37 -8.33
N VAL A 47 -7.25 -4.51 -8.35
CA VAL A 47 -6.83 -3.71 -7.19
C VAL A 47 -6.84 -2.25 -7.60
N HIS A 48 -7.51 -1.42 -6.80
CA HIS A 48 -7.69 0.00 -7.09
C HIS A 48 -6.66 0.89 -6.42
N LEU A 49 -6.06 0.41 -5.32
CA LEU A 49 -5.05 1.14 -4.57
C LEU A 49 -4.16 0.14 -3.83
N ILE A 50 -2.89 0.47 -3.68
CA ILE A 50 -1.94 -0.33 -2.91
C ILE A 50 -1.38 0.54 -1.78
N ILE A 51 -1.37 -0.01 -0.56
CA ILE A 51 -0.71 0.60 0.59
C ILE A 51 0.41 -0.35 0.99
N SER A 52 1.66 0.11 0.98
CA SER A 52 2.81 -0.75 1.25
C SER A 52 3.78 -0.12 2.24
N ASP A 53 4.23 -0.91 3.21
CA ASP A 53 5.36 -0.55 4.05
C ASP A 53 6.63 -0.49 3.20
N VAL A 54 7.58 0.35 3.58
CA VAL A 54 8.89 0.45 2.91
C VAL A 54 9.80 -0.69 3.39
N ASN A 55 9.89 -0.90 4.69
CA ASN A 55 10.81 -1.90 5.28
C ASN A 55 10.10 -3.21 5.52
N MET A 56 10.39 -4.20 4.68
CA MET A 56 9.84 -5.55 4.81
C MET A 56 10.94 -6.58 4.52
N PRO A 57 10.87 -7.76 5.15
CA PRO A 57 11.78 -8.85 4.79
C PRO A 57 11.44 -9.40 3.41
N VAL A 58 12.35 -10.15 2.83
CA VAL A 58 12.23 -10.83 1.53
C VAL A 58 12.23 -9.84 0.35
N MET A 59 11.32 -8.89 0.34
CA MET A 59 11.26 -7.85 -0.69
C MET A 59 10.76 -6.56 -0.04
N ASP A 60 11.58 -5.51 -0.05
CA ASP A 60 11.17 -4.21 0.51
C ASP A 60 10.09 -3.53 -0.35
N GLY A 61 9.47 -2.49 0.23
CA GLY A 61 8.34 -1.83 -0.43
C GLY A 61 8.70 -1.10 -1.70
N ILE A 62 9.90 -0.52 -1.79
CA ILE A 62 10.34 0.19 -3.00
C ILE A 62 10.53 -0.80 -4.14
N THR A 63 11.18 -1.93 -3.89
CA THR A 63 11.33 -3.01 -4.86
C THR A 63 9.96 -3.54 -5.28
N PHE A 64 9.06 -3.74 -4.32
CA PHE A 64 7.71 -4.20 -4.59
C PHE A 64 6.97 -3.26 -5.53
N VAL A 65 6.98 -1.95 -5.25
CA VAL A 65 6.32 -0.95 -6.10
C VAL A 65 6.93 -0.95 -7.50
N THR A 66 8.27 -1.04 -7.60
CA THR A 66 8.96 -1.10 -8.88
C THR A 66 8.47 -2.29 -9.70
N GLU A 67 8.34 -3.46 -9.08
CA GLU A 67 7.85 -4.66 -9.75
C GLU A 67 6.38 -4.54 -10.16
N VAL A 68 5.54 -3.96 -9.29
CA VAL A 68 4.12 -3.74 -9.59
C VAL A 68 3.96 -2.85 -10.82
N LYS A 69 4.76 -1.80 -10.94
CA LYS A 69 4.67 -0.85 -12.06
C LYS A 69 5.10 -1.46 -13.40
N LYS A 70 5.80 -2.59 -13.38
CA LYS A 70 6.13 -3.34 -14.59
C LYS A 70 4.96 -4.20 -15.08
N LEU A 71 3.94 -4.42 -14.24
CA LEU A 71 2.78 -5.22 -14.60
C LEU A 71 1.74 -4.33 -15.29
N PRO A 72 1.35 -4.63 -16.54
CA PRO A 72 0.43 -3.75 -17.28
C PRO A 72 -0.89 -3.50 -16.57
N ALA A 73 -1.42 -4.50 -15.86
CA ALA A 73 -2.69 -4.38 -15.15
C ALA A 73 -2.64 -3.39 -13.98
N TYR A 74 -1.45 -3.13 -13.43
CA TYR A 74 -1.28 -2.30 -12.23
C TYR A 74 -0.38 -1.08 -12.45
N LYS A 75 0.02 -0.83 -13.67
CA LYS A 75 0.93 0.27 -14.01
C LYS A 75 0.42 1.63 -13.51
N PHE A 76 -0.88 1.85 -13.56
CA PHE A 76 -1.50 3.11 -13.16
C PHE A 76 -2.20 3.03 -11.81
N THR A 77 -2.12 1.90 -11.11
CA THR A 77 -2.72 1.76 -9.78
C THR A 77 -1.96 2.66 -8.80
N PRO A 78 -2.64 3.58 -8.10
CA PRO A 78 -1.95 4.46 -7.14
C PRO A 78 -1.41 3.67 -5.95
N VAL A 79 -0.28 4.12 -5.43
CA VAL A 79 0.42 3.48 -4.30
C VAL A 79 0.66 4.51 -3.22
N ILE A 80 0.31 4.17 -1.99
CA ILE A 80 0.66 4.92 -0.77
C ILE A 80 1.74 4.13 -0.05
N MET A 81 2.85 4.79 0.30
CA MET A 81 3.91 4.17 1.10
C MET A 81 3.73 4.50 2.57
N LEU A 82 4.00 3.52 3.43
CA LEU A 82 4.08 3.71 4.88
C LEU A 82 5.54 3.84 5.26
N THR A 83 5.93 4.99 5.80
CA THR A 83 7.32 5.29 6.11
C THR A 83 7.47 5.75 7.56
N THR A 84 8.68 5.63 8.11
CA THR A 84 9.02 6.25 9.39
C THR A 84 9.67 7.62 9.12
N GLU A 85 9.75 8.46 10.14
CA GLU A 85 10.38 9.78 10.01
C GLU A 85 11.86 9.68 9.61
N SER A 86 12.53 8.60 9.98
CA SER A 86 13.94 8.38 9.66
C SER A 86 14.16 7.95 8.20
N GLN A 87 13.11 7.83 7.41
CA GLN A 87 13.17 7.30 6.04
C GLN A 87 12.96 8.36 4.96
N GLU A 88 13.46 9.59 5.20
CA GLU A 88 13.35 10.69 4.22
C GLU A 88 13.94 10.31 2.86
N ASP A 89 15.08 9.66 2.84
CA ASP A 89 15.71 9.23 1.58
C ASP A 89 14.85 8.22 0.85
N ASN A 90 14.10 7.39 1.59
CA ASN A 90 13.20 6.40 0.99
C ASN A 90 12.01 7.04 0.31
N LYS A 91 11.58 8.24 0.75
CA LYS A 91 10.49 8.96 0.09
C LYS A 91 10.84 9.30 -1.35
N LYS A 92 12.07 9.76 -1.59
CA LYS A 92 12.54 10.06 -2.94
C LYS A 92 12.57 8.82 -3.81
N ALA A 93 13.12 7.72 -3.28
CA ALA A 93 13.18 6.45 -3.99
C ALA A 93 11.78 5.89 -4.26
N ALA A 94 10.87 6.00 -3.30
CA ALA A 94 9.48 5.55 -3.46
C ALA A 94 8.76 6.37 -4.54
N GLN A 95 8.94 7.67 -4.55
CA GLN A 95 8.36 8.54 -5.56
C GLN A 95 8.90 8.20 -6.95
N ALA A 96 10.20 7.98 -7.07
CA ALA A 96 10.82 7.56 -8.34
C ALA A 96 10.31 6.20 -8.80
N ALA A 97 9.99 5.29 -7.87
CA ALA A 97 9.43 3.99 -8.19
C ALA A 97 7.96 4.05 -8.59
N GLY A 98 7.27 5.17 -8.32
CA GLY A 98 5.89 5.36 -8.74
C GLY A 98 4.86 5.56 -7.63
N ALA A 99 5.28 5.72 -6.37
CA ALA A 99 4.35 6.02 -5.28
C ALA A 99 3.78 7.43 -5.43
N LYS A 100 2.47 7.56 -5.17
CA LYS A 100 1.76 8.84 -5.31
C LYS A 100 1.68 9.61 -4.00
N ALA A 101 1.72 8.92 -2.87
CA ALA A 101 1.62 9.53 -1.55
C ALA A 101 2.34 8.64 -0.53
N TRP A 102 2.53 9.19 0.66
CA TRP A 102 3.06 8.43 1.78
C TRP A 102 2.43 8.90 3.07
N VAL A 103 2.39 7.99 4.05
CA VAL A 103 1.89 8.25 5.40
C VAL A 103 2.99 7.85 6.36
N THR A 104 3.33 8.75 7.29
CA THR A 104 4.42 8.51 8.26
C THR A 104 3.90 7.71 9.45
N LYS A 105 4.63 6.66 9.82
CA LYS A 105 4.35 5.89 11.03
C LYS A 105 4.94 6.60 12.27
N PRO A 106 4.29 6.53 13.42
CA PRO A 106 2.96 5.98 13.65
C PRO A 106 1.87 6.90 13.07
N PHE A 107 0.78 6.31 12.62
CA PHE A 107 -0.34 7.07 12.06
C PHE A 107 -1.65 6.72 12.77
N GLN A 108 -2.61 7.63 12.68
CA GLN A 108 -3.97 7.38 13.14
C GLN A 108 -4.84 6.92 11.94
N PRO A 109 -5.83 6.05 12.16
CA PRO A 109 -6.71 5.62 11.08
C PRO A 109 -7.31 6.76 10.23
N PRO A 110 -7.76 7.89 10.81
CA PRO A 110 -8.26 9.01 9.99
C PRO A 110 -7.25 9.57 9.01
N GLN A 111 -5.95 9.59 9.37
CA GLN A 111 -4.89 10.03 8.46
C GLN A 111 -4.77 9.11 7.24
N MET A 112 -4.83 7.80 7.49
CA MET A 112 -4.79 6.81 6.41
C MET A 112 -6.00 6.95 5.50
N LEU A 113 -7.19 7.06 6.06
CA LEU A 113 -8.43 7.20 5.30
C LEU A 113 -8.43 8.48 4.47
N ALA A 114 -7.89 9.58 5.01
CA ALA A 114 -7.77 10.83 4.26
C ALA A 114 -6.84 10.68 3.06
N ALA A 115 -5.70 10.00 3.23
CA ALA A 115 -4.77 9.74 2.14
C ALA A 115 -5.41 8.87 1.06
N VAL A 116 -6.15 7.84 1.46
CA VAL A 116 -6.85 6.95 0.54
C VAL A 116 -7.90 7.72 -0.26
N SER A 117 -8.73 8.52 0.41
CA SER A 117 -9.83 9.24 -0.24
C SER A 117 -9.37 10.29 -1.23
N LYS A 118 -8.13 10.78 -1.11
CA LYS A 118 -7.54 11.71 -2.10
C LYS A 118 -7.23 11.01 -3.42
N LEU A 119 -7.04 9.70 -3.40
CA LEU A 119 -6.62 8.93 -4.57
C LEU A 119 -7.76 8.13 -5.18
N ILE A 120 -8.65 7.58 -4.36
CA ILE A 120 -9.82 6.82 -4.83
C ILE A 120 -11.03 7.13 -3.95
N ALA A 121 -12.22 7.12 -4.54
CA ALA A 121 -13.48 7.19 -3.80
C ALA A 121 -13.92 5.79 -3.37
N PRO A 122 -14.66 5.65 -2.28
CA PRO A 122 -15.18 4.35 -1.87
C PRO A 122 -16.08 3.68 -2.90
#